data_b4faa6b4b2a9808239a25b4b6d039cb3
#
_entry.id   b4faa6b4b2a9808239a25b4b6d039cb3
#
_cell.length_a   1.000
_cell.length_b   1.000
_cell.length_c   1.000
_cell.angle_alpha   90.00
_cell.angle_beta   90.00
_cell.angle_gamma   90.00
#
_symmetry.space_group_name_H-M   'P 1'
#
loop_
_entity.id
_entity.type
_entity.pdbx_description
1 polymer ?
#
loop_
_entity_poly.entity_id
_entity_poly.type
_entity_poly.pdbx_seq_one_letter_code
_entity_poly.pdbx_strand_id
1 'polypeptide(L)'
;MALIPIQIPPGVYRNGTELQSAGRWYDANLVRWLDGTVRPIQGWRRRSETAIAGVARGLIAWEDNDGDPWIAVGTYEKLYVFRVDGALADITPSGLVSGLVDAGTKTGFGYGAYGTESYGTERLNLIANTPATIWSMDTWGEYLVACSNFDGKLYEWQLGFSTPTIAAVITNAPTHCNAVMVTSERFVFALGAGGNSRKVAWCDQEDNTAWTPSPTNQAGDYELVTTGELLAGKRVRGVNILWTDIDCHMAQYVGQPFVYGFERIGSGCGLISPQAVAVVSDASAFWMSRGNFWMYDGAVRPLPSDVSDYVFLNINDAQRSKIYAVHNSQFGEVWWFYPSEASLEID
;
A
#
# COMPACT_ATOMS: atom_id res chain seq x y z
N MET A 1 21.76 -11.14 -49.73
CA MET A 1 22.10 -11.24 -48.32
C MET A 1 21.01 -12.08 -47.63
N ALA A 2 21.34 -13.20 -47.04
CA ALA A 2 20.34 -14.02 -46.36
C ALA A 2 20.04 -13.40 -44.99
N LEU A 3 18.78 -13.10 -44.70
CA LEU A 3 18.34 -12.66 -43.36
C LEU A 3 18.29 -13.88 -42.46
N ILE A 4 19.06 -13.85 -41.39
CA ILE A 4 19.02 -14.88 -40.34
C ILE A 4 18.02 -14.39 -39.28
N PRO A 5 16.90 -15.10 -39.04
CA PRO A 5 15.98 -14.72 -37.99
C PRO A 5 16.62 -14.97 -36.61
N ILE A 6 16.74 -13.94 -35.82
CA ILE A 6 17.18 -14.02 -34.43
C ILE A 6 15.93 -14.07 -33.56
N GLN A 7 15.71 -15.18 -32.86
CA GLN A 7 14.63 -15.32 -31.88
C GLN A 7 15.19 -15.07 -30.49
N ILE A 8 14.86 -13.90 -29.91
CA ILE A 8 15.21 -13.56 -28.53
C ILE A 8 13.96 -13.78 -27.68
N PRO A 9 14.03 -14.59 -26.62
CA PRO A 9 12.88 -14.80 -25.72
C PRO A 9 12.37 -13.47 -25.12
N PRO A 10 11.07 -13.34 -24.87
CA PRO A 10 10.51 -12.17 -24.21
C PRO A 10 11.05 -12.02 -22.78
N GLY A 11 11.10 -10.80 -22.30
CA GLY A 11 11.56 -10.47 -20.95
C GLY A 11 13.02 -10.06 -20.87
N VAL A 12 13.31 -9.25 -19.86
CA VAL A 12 14.66 -8.78 -19.53
C VAL A 12 15.29 -9.75 -18.54
N TYR A 13 16.56 -10.09 -18.74
CA TYR A 13 17.35 -10.90 -17.80
C TYR A 13 18.50 -10.06 -17.25
N ARG A 14 18.44 -9.74 -15.95
CA ARG A 14 19.47 -8.95 -15.24
C ARG A 14 19.91 -9.59 -13.92
N ASN A 15 19.66 -10.88 -13.73
CA ASN A 15 20.25 -11.62 -12.62
C ASN A 15 21.68 -12.00 -12.98
N GLY A 16 22.66 -11.49 -12.23
CA GLY A 16 24.07 -11.74 -12.48
C GLY A 16 24.73 -10.80 -13.51
N THR A 17 25.63 -11.32 -14.32
CA THR A 17 26.46 -10.53 -15.25
C THR A 17 25.86 -10.44 -16.65
N GLU A 18 26.31 -9.46 -17.46
CA GLU A 18 25.93 -9.33 -18.88
C GLU A 18 26.25 -10.58 -19.70
N LEU A 19 27.31 -11.32 -19.36
CA LEU A 19 27.65 -12.55 -20.04
C LEU A 19 26.62 -13.65 -19.82
N GLN A 20 25.93 -13.66 -18.65
CA GLN A 20 24.87 -14.62 -18.34
C GLN A 20 23.57 -14.30 -19.08
N SER A 21 23.40 -13.08 -19.56
CA SER A 21 22.25 -12.65 -20.35
C SER A 21 22.43 -12.92 -21.87
N ALA A 22 23.50 -13.58 -22.29
CA ALA A 22 23.74 -13.87 -23.70
C ALA A 22 22.53 -14.58 -24.36
N GLY A 23 22.02 -14.01 -25.44
CA GLY A 23 20.80 -14.50 -26.10
C GLY A 23 19.48 -14.06 -25.48
N ARG A 24 19.51 -13.16 -24.49
CA ARG A 24 18.36 -12.57 -23.82
C ARG A 24 18.41 -11.04 -23.95
N TRP A 25 17.31 -10.36 -23.67
CA TRP A 25 17.30 -8.90 -23.52
C TRP A 25 17.96 -8.55 -22.20
N TYR A 26 19.05 -7.78 -22.23
CA TYR A 26 19.72 -7.33 -20.99
C TYR A 26 19.05 -6.09 -20.41
N ASP A 27 18.56 -5.20 -21.28
CA ASP A 27 17.88 -3.97 -20.89
C ASP A 27 16.74 -3.66 -21.86
N ALA A 28 15.67 -3.06 -21.35
CA ALA A 28 14.56 -2.57 -22.14
C ALA A 28 13.83 -1.46 -21.39
N ASN A 29 13.48 -0.40 -22.07
CA ASN A 29 12.78 0.73 -21.49
C ASN A 29 11.54 1.09 -22.32
N LEU A 30 10.44 1.38 -21.66
CA LEU A 30 9.15 1.78 -22.25
C LEU A 30 8.60 0.77 -23.27
N VAL A 31 8.88 -0.53 -23.05
CA VAL A 31 8.37 -1.62 -23.89
C VAL A 31 7.66 -2.67 -23.05
N ARG A 32 6.80 -3.43 -23.72
CA ARG A 32 6.17 -4.65 -23.19
C ARG A 32 6.28 -5.77 -24.22
N TRP A 33 6.13 -6.99 -23.76
CA TRP A 33 6.01 -8.17 -24.63
C TRP A 33 4.56 -8.62 -24.64
N LEU A 34 3.96 -8.64 -25.83
CA LEU A 34 2.61 -9.15 -26.06
C LEU A 34 2.69 -10.22 -27.14
N ASP A 35 2.25 -11.44 -26.84
CA ASP A 35 2.34 -12.59 -27.74
C ASP A 35 3.76 -12.82 -28.30
N GLY A 36 4.78 -12.66 -27.45
CA GLY A 36 6.19 -12.82 -27.84
C GLY A 36 6.76 -11.65 -28.66
N THR A 37 5.95 -10.64 -28.95
CA THR A 37 6.37 -9.46 -29.76
C THR A 37 6.63 -8.28 -28.84
N VAL A 38 7.74 -7.59 -29.06
CA VAL A 38 8.07 -6.30 -28.36
C VAL A 38 7.18 -5.20 -28.90
N ARG A 39 6.52 -4.49 -28.00
CA ARG A 39 5.65 -3.34 -28.31
C ARG A 39 5.97 -2.19 -27.37
N PRO A 40 5.81 -0.91 -27.80
CA PRO A 40 5.98 0.20 -26.90
C PRO A 40 4.87 0.25 -25.85
N ILE A 41 5.23 0.62 -24.62
CA ILE A 41 4.26 1.08 -23.63
C ILE A 41 3.83 2.47 -24.11
N GLN A 42 2.53 2.63 -24.36
CA GLN A 42 2.00 3.92 -24.78
C GLN A 42 2.15 4.96 -23.65
N GLY A 43 2.10 6.25 -24.02
CA GLY A 43 2.28 7.32 -23.06
C GLY A 43 1.10 7.51 -22.11
N TRP A 44 1.30 8.32 -21.09
CA TRP A 44 0.31 8.70 -20.08
C TRP A 44 -0.50 9.91 -20.56
N ARG A 45 -1.80 9.88 -20.32
CA ARG A 45 -2.68 11.04 -20.54
C ARG A 45 -3.12 11.60 -19.21
N ARG A 46 -2.93 12.90 -19.01
CA ARG A 46 -3.44 13.62 -17.85
C ARG A 46 -4.98 13.56 -17.83
N ARG A 47 -5.56 13.19 -16.70
CA ARG A 47 -7.02 13.14 -16.48
C ARG A 47 -7.55 14.37 -15.74
N SER A 48 -6.80 14.90 -14.79
CA SER A 48 -7.19 16.06 -13.99
C SER A 48 -6.69 17.36 -14.63
N GLU A 49 -7.53 18.37 -14.75
CA GLU A 49 -7.14 19.72 -15.20
C GLU A 49 -6.41 20.48 -14.10
N THR A 50 -6.80 20.24 -12.84
CA THR A 50 -6.22 20.88 -11.66
C THR A 50 -5.12 19.98 -11.06
N ALA A 51 -4.00 20.59 -10.68
CA ALA A 51 -2.96 19.88 -9.94
C ALA A 51 -3.36 19.75 -8.46
N ILE A 52 -3.08 18.60 -7.87
CA ILE A 52 -3.17 18.40 -6.42
C ILE A 52 -1.96 19.02 -5.73
N ALA A 53 -2.12 19.44 -4.48
CA ALA A 53 -0.98 19.83 -3.65
C ALA A 53 -0.26 18.58 -3.11
N GLY A 54 1.05 18.58 -3.18
CA GLY A 54 1.89 17.43 -2.78
C GLY A 54 1.95 16.31 -3.82
N VAL A 55 2.70 15.26 -3.48
CA VAL A 55 2.85 14.06 -4.31
C VAL A 55 1.82 13.01 -3.86
N ALA A 56 1.16 12.34 -4.81
CA ALA A 56 0.22 11.25 -4.51
C ALA A 56 0.93 10.11 -3.76
N ARG A 57 0.37 9.72 -2.61
CA ARG A 57 0.89 8.67 -1.72
C ARG A 57 -0.16 7.60 -1.37
N GLY A 58 -1.26 7.63 -2.02
CA GLY A 58 -2.33 6.66 -1.97
C GLY A 58 -3.37 7.00 -3.00
N LEU A 59 -3.92 5.98 -3.65
CA LEU A 59 -4.95 6.12 -4.65
C LEU A 59 -5.91 4.94 -4.56
N ILE A 60 -7.21 5.22 -4.63
CA ILE A 60 -8.25 4.21 -4.79
C ILE A 60 -9.30 4.72 -5.78
N ALA A 61 -9.80 3.83 -6.61
CA ALA A 61 -10.92 4.10 -7.51
C ALA A 61 -12.08 3.16 -7.16
N TRP A 62 -13.30 3.70 -7.14
CA TRP A 62 -14.51 2.92 -6.90
C TRP A 62 -15.72 3.53 -7.64
N GLU A 63 -16.83 2.83 -7.63
CA GLU A 63 -18.12 3.32 -8.12
C GLU A 63 -19.08 3.43 -6.94
N ASP A 64 -19.91 4.46 -6.95
CA ASP A 64 -21.00 4.61 -6.00
C ASP A 64 -22.21 3.75 -6.40
N ASN A 65 -23.28 3.81 -5.59
CA ASN A 65 -24.50 3.02 -5.85
C ASN A 65 -25.26 3.45 -7.11
N ASP A 66 -25.00 4.66 -7.62
CA ASP A 66 -25.58 5.18 -8.87
C ASP A 66 -24.73 4.80 -10.09
N GLY A 67 -23.55 4.16 -9.87
CA GLY A 67 -22.59 3.76 -10.89
C GLY A 67 -21.67 4.90 -11.34
N ASP A 68 -21.64 6.01 -10.60
CA ASP A 68 -20.68 7.09 -10.85
C ASP A 68 -19.29 6.72 -10.33
N PRO A 69 -18.26 6.79 -11.16
CA PRO A 69 -16.90 6.44 -10.73
C PRO A 69 -16.21 7.59 -10.01
N TRP A 70 -15.55 7.26 -8.93
CA TRP A 70 -14.80 8.15 -8.04
C TRP A 70 -13.34 7.72 -7.95
N ILE A 71 -12.47 8.70 -7.70
CA ILE A 71 -11.06 8.44 -7.37
C ILE A 71 -10.69 9.29 -6.16
N ALA A 72 -10.17 8.65 -5.11
CA ALA A 72 -9.54 9.36 -4.00
C ALA A 72 -8.03 9.34 -4.14
N VAL A 73 -7.41 10.44 -3.73
CA VAL A 73 -5.94 10.59 -3.71
C VAL A 73 -5.51 11.24 -2.41
N GLY A 74 -4.66 10.55 -1.66
CA GLY A 74 -3.98 11.08 -0.49
C GLY A 74 -2.57 11.56 -0.83
N THR A 75 -2.19 12.73 -0.31
CA THR A 75 -0.83 13.26 -0.35
C THR A 75 -0.28 13.35 1.09
N TYR A 76 0.95 13.79 1.27
CA TYR A 76 1.49 13.94 2.61
C TYR A 76 0.76 15.00 3.47
N GLU A 77 -0.01 15.90 2.86
CA GLU A 77 -0.68 17.02 3.53
C GLU A 77 -2.19 17.11 3.26
N LYS A 78 -2.71 16.42 2.26
CA LYS A 78 -4.07 16.59 1.76
C LYS A 78 -4.73 15.26 1.39
N LEU A 79 -6.07 15.26 1.41
CA LEU A 79 -6.91 14.19 0.87
C LEU A 79 -7.89 14.80 -0.14
N TYR A 80 -7.92 14.23 -1.34
CA TYR A 80 -8.76 14.70 -2.44
C TYR A 80 -9.65 13.60 -2.98
N VAL A 81 -10.76 13.99 -3.56
CA VAL A 81 -11.58 13.12 -4.42
C VAL A 81 -11.89 13.82 -5.74
N PHE A 82 -12.01 13.06 -6.80
CA PHE A 82 -12.52 13.53 -8.05
C PHE A 82 -13.47 12.51 -8.68
N ARG A 83 -14.49 13.07 -9.36
CA ARG A 83 -15.36 12.35 -10.25
C ARG A 83 -14.66 12.17 -11.61
N VAL A 84 -15.22 11.30 -12.43
CA VAL A 84 -14.72 11.07 -13.80
C VAL A 84 -14.83 12.31 -14.70
N ASP A 85 -15.73 13.24 -14.40
CA ASP A 85 -15.84 14.54 -15.09
C ASP A 85 -14.64 15.46 -14.84
N GLY A 86 -13.73 15.06 -13.92
CA GLY A 86 -12.47 15.77 -13.63
C GLY A 86 -12.60 16.84 -12.54
N ALA A 87 -13.78 17.02 -11.94
CA ALA A 87 -13.96 17.96 -10.83
C ALA A 87 -13.18 17.43 -9.59
N LEU A 88 -12.22 18.23 -9.11
CA LEU A 88 -11.41 17.95 -7.92
C LEU A 88 -12.03 18.61 -6.70
N ALA A 89 -12.27 17.84 -5.64
CA ALA A 89 -12.68 18.34 -4.34
C ALA A 89 -11.62 18.06 -3.27
N ASP A 90 -11.28 19.07 -2.49
CA ASP A 90 -10.45 18.93 -1.29
C ASP A 90 -11.35 18.46 -0.14
N ILE A 91 -11.14 17.22 0.29
CA ILE A 91 -11.88 16.60 1.40
C ILE A 91 -11.00 16.40 2.64
N THR A 92 -9.89 17.13 2.70
CA THR A 92 -8.92 17.02 3.81
C THR A 92 -9.61 17.16 5.15
N PRO A 93 -9.43 16.20 6.07
CA PRO A 93 -10.03 16.26 7.40
C PRO A 93 -9.60 17.50 8.18
N SER A 94 -10.51 18.08 8.93
CA SER A 94 -10.18 19.20 9.83
C SER A 94 -9.16 18.73 10.87
N GLY A 95 -8.05 19.46 11.00
CA GLY A 95 -6.97 19.14 11.93
C GLY A 95 -6.10 17.96 11.52
N LEU A 96 -6.09 17.58 10.24
CA LEU A 96 -5.08 16.68 9.71
C LEU A 96 -3.69 17.27 9.94
N VAL A 97 -2.79 16.50 10.53
CA VAL A 97 -1.40 16.88 10.68
C VAL A 97 -0.66 16.53 9.39
N SER A 98 -0.05 17.53 8.75
CA SER A 98 0.78 17.30 7.57
C SER A 98 1.92 16.35 7.91
N GLY A 99 2.08 15.32 7.08
CA GLY A 99 3.09 14.29 7.26
C GLY A 99 4.42 14.64 6.59
N LEU A 100 5.19 13.60 6.29
CA LEU A 100 6.51 13.70 5.69
C LEU A 100 6.45 13.42 4.18
N VAL A 101 7.07 14.29 3.39
CA VAL A 101 7.27 14.08 1.94
C VAL A 101 8.18 12.88 1.71
N ASP A 102 9.29 12.85 2.45
CA ASP A 102 10.32 11.81 2.40
C ASP A 102 10.41 11.12 3.74
N ALA A 103 10.90 9.88 3.73
CA ALA A 103 11.26 9.23 4.97
C ALA A 103 12.29 10.05 5.74
N GLY A 104 12.05 10.22 7.03
CA GLY A 104 12.94 10.99 7.90
C GLY A 104 14.34 10.38 7.94
N THR A 105 15.35 11.26 7.91
CA THR A 105 16.74 10.84 8.13
C THR A 105 16.91 10.26 9.52
N LYS A 106 17.72 9.22 9.62
CA LYS A 106 18.06 8.59 10.91
C LYS A 106 18.58 9.64 11.89
N THR A 107 17.86 9.82 12.97
CA THR A 107 18.32 10.62 14.11
C THR A 107 18.42 9.71 15.31
N GLY A 108 19.41 9.87 16.14
CA GLY A 108 19.65 9.02 17.29
C GLY A 108 20.83 9.57 18.11
N PHE A 109 21.16 8.90 19.20
CA PHE A 109 22.36 9.22 19.95
C PHE A 109 23.60 9.17 19.03
N GLY A 110 24.33 10.31 18.92
CA GLY A 110 25.49 10.43 18.04
C GLY A 110 25.21 10.96 16.63
N TYR A 111 23.96 11.25 16.26
CA TYR A 111 23.61 11.91 15.00
C TYR A 111 23.47 13.42 15.15
N GLY A 112 23.91 14.18 14.14
CA GLY A 112 23.86 15.65 14.12
C GLY A 112 25.12 16.29 14.67
N ALA A 113 25.15 17.66 14.69
CA ALA A 113 26.29 18.42 15.16
C ALA A 113 26.55 18.16 16.65
N TYR A 114 27.81 17.91 17.01
CA TYR A 114 28.23 17.71 18.39
C TYR A 114 28.08 19.01 19.19
N GLY A 115 27.53 18.92 20.40
CA GLY A 115 27.44 20.08 21.32
C GLY A 115 26.28 21.07 21.05
N THR A 116 25.29 20.67 20.25
CA THR A 116 24.14 21.57 19.94
C THR A 116 23.04 21.58 20.97
N GLU A 117 23.01 20.66 21.95
CA GLU A 117 22.00 20.57 23.00
C GLU A 117 22.63 20.18 24.35
N SER A 118 21.91 20.44 25.46
CA SER A 118 22.37 20.06 26.79
C SER A 118 22.42 18.54 26.96
N TYR A 119 23.41 18.05 27.70
CA TYR A 119 23.56 16.64 27.99
C TYR A 119 22.31 16.07 28.69
N GLY A 120 21.78 14.96 28.16
CA GLY A 120 20.58 14.32 28.69
C GLY A 120 19.25 14.90 28.20
N THR A 121 19.26 15.89 27.31
CA THR A 121 18.05 16.43 26.66
C THR A 121 17.73 15.60 25.41
N GLU A 122 16.50 15.12 25.31
CA GLU A 122 15.98 14.47 24.12
C GLU A 122 15.86 15.49 22.99
N ARG A 123 16.39 15.15 21.81
CA ARG A 123 16.22 16.02 20.64
C ARG A 123 14.77 15.97 20.17
N LEU A 124 14.15 17.12 20.04
CA LEU A 124 12.76 17.28 19.57
C LEU A 124 12.57 16.76 18.11
N ASN A 125 13.65 16.51 17.37
CA ASN A 125 13.65 16.05 15.99
C ASN A 125 14.00 14.57 15.85
N LEU A 126 13.81 13.77 16.91
CA LEU A 126 14.01 12.31 16.89
C LEU A 126 12.91 11.62 16.11
N ILE A 127 12.91 11.79 14.80
CA ILE A 127 12.12 10.95 13.88
C ILE A 127 13.05 9.81 13.45
N ALA A 128 13.29 8.88 14.35
CA ALA A 128 14.03 7.66 14.01
C ALA A 128 13.25 6.86 12.97
N ASN A 129 13.77 6.79 11.74
CA ASN A 129 13.23 5.99 10.64
C ASN A 129 11.72 6.14 10.38
N THR A 130 11.15 7.33 10.57
CA THR A 130 9.74 7.56 10.23
C THR A 130 9.58 7.45 8.72
N PRO A 131 8.73 6.56 8.21
CA PRO A 131 8.51 6.42 6.79
C PRO A 131 7.89 7.68 6.19
N ALA A 132 8.01 7.86 4.88
CA ALA A 132 7.23 8.87 4.17
C ALA A 132 5.74 8.61 4.40
N THR A 133 4.94 9.69 4.42
CA THR A 133 3.50 9.58 4.63
C THR A 133 2.84 8.85 3.48
N ILE A 134 2.03 7.84 3.83
CA ILE A 134 1.28 7.01 2.90
C ILE A 134 -0.15 6.90 3.41
N TRP A 135 -1.09 6.82 2.48
CA TRP A 135 -2.48 6.56 2.77
C TRP A 135 -2.85 5.11 2.46
N SER A 136 -3.50 4.47 3.42
CA SER A 136 -4.27 3.26 3.21
C SER A 136 -5.74 3.64 3.06
N MET A 137 -6.38 3.15 2.00
CA MET A 137 -7.75 3.50 1.66
C MET A 137 -8.53 2.27 1.22
N ASP A 138 -9.81 2.23 1.58
CA ASP A 138 -10.76 1.20 1.15
C ASP A 138 -12.17 1.78 1.11
N THR A 139 -13.15 1.03 0.62
CA THR A 139 -14.54 1.47 0.50
C THR A 139 -15.44 0.80 1.53
N TRP A 140 -16.24 1.61 2.21
CA TRP A 140 -17.32 1.20 3.11
C TRP A 140 -18.66 1.41 2.40
N GLY A 141 -19.09 0.43 1.60
CA GLY A 141 -20.13 0.65 0.64
C GLY A 141 -19.69 1.66 -0.42
N GLU A 142 -20.40 2.76 -0.53
CA GLU A 142 -20.06 3.87 -1.42
C GLU A 142 -19.13 4.91 -0.74
N TYR A 143 -18.96 4.85 0.60
CA TYR A 143 -18.15 5.81 1.34
C TYR A 143 -16.67 5.42 1.33
N LEU A 144 -15.81 6.42 1.35
CA LEU A 144 -14.37 6.24 1.47
C LEU A 144 -13.98 6.09 2.94
N VAL A 145 -13.22 5.06 3.27
CA VAL A 145 -12.50 4.96 4.54
C VAL A 145 -11.01 5.09 4.27
N ALA A 146 -10.33 5.93 5.03
CA ALA A 146 -8.93 6.26 4.82
C ALA A 146 -8.16 6.36 6.14
N CYS A 147 -6.88 5.98 6.11
CA CYS A 147 -5.94 6.10 7.21
C CYS A 147 -4.61 6.63 6.68
N SER A 148 -4.09 7.70 7.28
CA SER A 148 -2.72 8.14 7.08
C SER A 148 -1.82 7.49 8.13
N ASN A 149 -0.73 6.85 7.70
CA ASN A 149 0.22 6.23 8.62
C ASN A 149 0.95 7.26 9.51
N PHE A 150 0.87 8.55 9.19
CA PHE A 150 1.56 9.60 9.96
C PHE A 150 0.76 10.04 11.19
N ASP A 151 -0.55 10.30 11.03
CA ASP A 151 -1.40 10.70 12.17
C ASP A 151 -2.17 9.53 12.78
N GLY A 152 -2.26 8.40 12.07
CA GLY A 152 -2.79 7.13 12.56
C GLY A 152 -4.27 7.14 12.91
N LYS A 153 -5.05 8.10 12.40
CA LYS A 153 -6.50 8.16 12.58
C LYS A 153 -7.23 7.52 11.41
N LEU A 154 -8.41 6.98 11.67
CA LEU A 154 -9.32 6.50 10.65
C LEU A 154 -10.32 7.60 10.30
N TYR A 155 -10.46 7.87 9.02
CA TYR A 155 -11.35 8.86 8.47
C TYR A 155 -12.40 8.21 7.57
N GLU A 156 -13.61 8.78 7.59
CA GLU A 156 -14.67 8.46 6.65
C GLU A 156 -15.04 9.70 5.86
N TRP A 157 -15.25 9.54 4.57
CA TRP A 157 -15.84 10.55 3.72
C TRP A 157 -17.10 10.00 3.08
N GLN A 158 -18.20 10.73 3.24
CA GLN A 158 -19.50 10.41 2.67
C GLN A 158 -19.76 11.26 1.44
N LEU A 159 -20.32 10.65 0.41
CA LEU A 159 -20.66 11.30 -0.83
C LEU A 159 -21.57 12.52 -0.61
N GLY A 160 -21.16 13.66 -1.14
CA GLY A 160 -21.94 14.90 -1.07
C GLY A 160 -21.94 15.59 -2.43
N PHE A 161 -23.11 15.65 -3.06
CA PHE A 161 -23.24 16.15 -4.44
C PHE A 161 -23.26 17.66 -4.58
N SER A 162 -23.73 18.39 -3.59
CA SER A 162 -23.96 19.85 -3.68
C SER A 162 -22.93 20.69 -2.93
N THR A 163 -22.26 20.12 -1.95
CA THR A 163 -21.16 20.75 -1.22
C THR A 163 -20.19 19.64 -0.85
N PRO A 164 -18.93 19.68 -1.27
CA PRO A 164 -17.97 18.65 -0.87
C PRO A 164 -17.86 18.67 0.66
N THR A 165 -18.35 17.60 1.29
CA THR A 165 -18.13 17.39 2.71
C THR A 165 -16.65 17.03 2.92
N ILE A 166 -16.05 17.52 3.98
CA ILE A 166 -14.71 17.08 4.37
C ILE A 166 -14.78 15.70 5.05
N ALA A 167 -13.74 14.91 4.92
CA ALA A 167 -13.65 13.65 5.65
C ALA A 167 -13.61 13.90 7.16
N ALA A 168 -14.28 13.04 7.92
CA ALA A 168 -14.37 13.14 9.37
C ALA A 168 -13.71 11.93 10.03
N VAL A 169 -13.20 12.11 11.26
CA VAL A 169 -12.68 11.01 12.07
C VAL A 169 -13.84 10.06 12.41
N ILE A 170 -13.64 8.76 12.19
CA ILE A 170 -14.60 7.74 12.60
C ILE A 170 -14.70 7.72 14.13
N THR A 171 -15.92 7.87 14.64
CA THR A 171 -16.17 7.95 16.07
C THR A 171 -15.75 6.65 16.76
N ASN A 172 -15.12 6.76 17.94
CA ASN A 172 -14.62 5.65 18.75
C ASN A 172 -13.60 4.73 18.07
N ALA A 173 -13.19 5.01 16.81
CA ALA A 173 -12.17 4.22 16.15
C ALA A 173 -10.82 4.30 16.90
N PRO A 174 -10.01 3.24 16.90
CA PRO A 174 -8.68 3.28 17.47
C PRO A 174 -7.81 4.32 16.77
N THR A 175 -6.88 4.89 17.50
CA THR A 175 -5.88 5.83 17.01
C THR A 175 -4.53 5.14 16.86
N HIS A 176 -3.54 5.85 16.28
CA HIS A 176 -2.18 5.31 16.05
C HIS A 176 -2.21 4.01 15.22
N CYS A 177 -3.03 4.01 14.16
CA CYS A 177 -3.13 2.91 13.23
C CYS A 177 -2.13 3.08 12.08
N ASN A 178 -1.63 1.97 11.53
CA ASN A 178 -0.74 1.97 10.37
C ASN A 178 -1.52 1.94 9.05
N ALA A 179 -2.64 1.22 9.02
CA ALA A 179 -3.45 1.03 7.82
C ALA A 179 -4.90 0.68 8.17
N VAL A 180 -5.76 0.75 7.15
CA VAL A 180 -7.17 0.37 7.20
C VAL A 180 -7.50 -0.56 6.04
N MET A 181 -8.43 -1.48 6.25
CA MET A 181 -9.09 -2.23 5.19
C MET A 181 -10.54 -2.52 5.58
N VAL A 182 -11.38 -2.80 4.60
CA VAL A 182 -12.76 -3.23 4.78
C VAL A 182 -12.88 -4.69 4.33
N THR A 183 -13.53 -5.51 5.14
CA THR A 183 -13.76 -6.93 4.80
C THR A 183 -15.02 -7.11 3.95
N SER A 184 -15.16 -8.27 3.30
CA SER A 184 -16.36 -8.61 2.52
C SER A 184 -17.62 -8.68 3.38
N GLU A 185 -17.47 -9.02 4.66
CA GLU A 185 -18.56 -9.10 5.64
C GLU A 185 -18.95 -7.73 6.21
N ARG A 186 -18.34 -6.65 5.71
CA ARG A 186 -18.60 -5.27 6.13
C ARG A 186 -18.16 -4.97 7.56
N PHE A 187 -16.93 -5.33 7.89
CA PHE A 187 -16.18 -4.83 9.04
C PHE A 187 -15.05 -3.92 8.57
N VAL A 188 -14.79 -2.86 9.31
CA VAL A 188 -13.58 -2.04 9.12
C VAL A 188 -12.49 -2.59 10.02
N PHE A 189 -11.35 -2.97 9.45
CA PHE A 189 -10.16 -3.38 10.18
C PHE A 189 -9.20 -2.21 10.33
N ALA A 190 -8.80 -1.93 11.56
CA ALA A 190 -7.71 -1.03 11.91
C ALA A 190 -6.44 -1.85 12.18
N LEU A 191 -5.42 -1.66 11.39
CA LEU A 191 -4.17 -2.41 11.47
C LEU A 191 -3.13 -1.60 12.25
N GLY A 192 -2.41 -2.23 13.18
CA GLY A 192 -1.50 -1.55 14.09
C GLY A 192 -2.23 -0.71 15.15
N ALA A 193 -3.45 -1.09 15.50
CA ALA A 193 -4.38 -0.31 16.32
C ALA A 193 -3.85 0.02 17.71
N GLY A 194 -4.03 1.29 18.12
CA GLY A 194 -3.64 1.78 19.45
C GLY A 194 -2.12 1.86 19.64
N GLY A 195 -1.34 1.90 18.57
CA GLY A 195 0.13 1.91 18.62
C GLY A 195 0.77 0.54 18.87
N ASN A 196 -0.02 -0.53 18.96
CA ASN A 196 0.49 -1.89 18.96
C ASN A 196 0.62 -2.38 17.51
N SER A 197 1.84 -2.42 16.98
CA SER A 197 2.13 -2.74 15.58
C SER A 197 1.62 -4.08 15.09
N ARG A 198 1.25 -5.01 15.99
CA ARG A 198 0.75 -6.35 15.69
C ARG A 198 -0.76 -6.50 15.90
N LYS A 199 -1.42 -5.46 16.41
CA LYS A 199 -2.83 -5.51 16.76
C LYS A 199 -3.72 -5.20 15.57
N VAL A 200 -4.67 -6.08 15.32
CA VAL A 200 -5.82 -5.86 14.43
C VAL A 200 -7.03 -5.57 15.33
N ALA A 201 -7.72 -4.48 15.11
CA ALA A 201 -9.00 -4.21 15.73
C ALA A 201 -10.07 -4.07 14.64
N TRP A 202 -11.29 -4.49 14.93
CA TRP A 202 -12.39 -4.35 13.98
C TRP A 202 -13.65 -3.80 14.67
N CYS A 203 -14.42 -3.01 13.91
CA CYS A 203 -15.71 -2.48 14.36
C CYS A 203 -16.77 -3.59 14.42
N ASP A 204 -18.00 -3.24 14.81
CA ASP A 204 -19.15 -4.11 14.61
C ASP A 204 -19.51 -4.26 13.14
N GLN A 205 -20.25 -5.30 12.80
CA GLN A 205 -20.73 -5.52 11.43
C GLN A 205 -21.72 -4.41 11.05
N GLU A 206 -21.51 -3.79 9.90
CA GLU A 206 -22.32 -2.66 9.38
C GLU A 206 -22.36 -1.41 10.29
N ASP A 207 -21.56 -1.34 11.36
CA ASP A 207 -21.46 -0.16 12.23
C ASP A 207 -19.98 0.16 12.52
N ASN A 208 -19.42 1.10 11.74
CA ASN A 208 -18.04 1.52 11.87
C ASN A 208 -17.78 2.47 13.06
N THR A 209 -18.79 2.75 13.87
CA THR A 209 -18.65 3.57 15.10
C THR A 209 -18.56 2.72 16.38
N ALA A 210 -18.92 1.45 16.32
CA ALA A 210 -18.89 0.51 17.45
C ALA A 210 -17.60 -0.32 17.44
N TRP A 211 -16.60 0.09 18.22
CA TRP A 211 -15.27 -0.53 18.29
C TRP A 211 -14.97 -1.24 19.59
N THR A 212 -15.81 -1.05 20.61
CA THR A 212 -15.62 -1.68 21.92
C THR A 212 -16.32 -3.03 21.94
N PRO A 213 -15.60 -4.14 22.16
CA PRO A 213 -16.20 -5.47 22.26
C PRO A 213 -17.28 -5.54 23.35
N SER A 214 -18.42 -6.10 23.02
CA SER A 214 -19.51 -6.33 23.96
C SER A 214 -20.27 -7.62 23.63
N PRO A 215 -21.06 -8.18 24.58
CA PRO A 215 -21.86 -9.38 24.32
C PRO A 215 -22.94 -9.20 23.24
N THR A 216 -23.24 -7.94 22.86
CA THR A 216 -24.31 -7.59 21.91
C THR A 216 -23.81 -7.17 20.55
N ASN A 217 -22.48 -7.08 20.32
CA ASN A 217 -21.89 -6.73 19.07
C ASN A 217 -20.82 -7.73 18.63
N GLN A 218 -20.25 -7.54 17.44
CA GLN A 218 -19.20 -8.37 16.89
C GLN A 218 -17.84 -7.63 16.82
N ALA A 219 -17.75 -6.43 17.41
CA ALA A 219 -16.48 -5.72 17.50
C ALA A 219 -15.47 -6.54 18.30
N GLY A 220 -14.21 -6.45 17.91
CA GLY A 220 -13.17 -7.21 18.56
C GLY A 220 -11.77 -6.74 18.21
N ASP A 221 -10.81 -7.42 18.79
CA ASP A 221 -9.39 -7.22 18.46
C ASP A 221 -8.60 -8.52 18.62
N TYR A 222 -7.49 -8.59 17.93
CA TYR A 222 -6.56 -9.71 18.00
C TYR A 222 -5.13 -9.23 17.82
N GLU A 223 -4.21 -9.76 18.62
CA GLU A 223 -2.78 -9.50 18.45
C GLU A 223 -2.13 -10.67 17.72
N LEU A 224 -1.57 -10.40 16.54
CA LEU A 224 -0.91 -11.40 15.73
C LEU A 224 0.33 -11.95 16.45
N VAL A 225 0.52 -13.27 16.35
CA VAL A 225 1.71 -13.95 16.89
C VAL A 225 2.87 -13.81 15.91
N THR A 226 3.48 -12.64 15.92
CA THR A 226 4.61 -12.27 15.06
C THR A 226 5.52 -11.29 15.78
N THR A 227 6.74 -11.11 15.29
CA THR A 227 7.63 -10.02 15.68
C THR A 227 7.60 -8.87 14.68
N GLY A 228 6.84 -9.02 13.59
CA GLY A 228 6.70 -8.04 12.53
C GLY A 228 5.69 -6.95 12.85
N GLU A 229 5.68 -5.92 12.04
CA GLU A 229 4.77 -4.77 12.07
C GLU A 229 3.75 -4.89 10.94
N LEU A 230 2.46 -4.76 11.24
CA LEU A 230 1.38 -4.76 10.26
C LEU A 230 1.51 -3.57 9.32
N LEU A 231 1.59 -3.83 8.03
CA LEU A 231 1.74 -2.84 6.99
C LEU A 231 0.50 -2.67 6.12
N ALA A 232 -0.16 -3.76 5.76
CA ALA A 232 -1.31 -3.72 4.85
C ALA A 232 -2.25 -4.91 5.04
N GLY A 233 -3.48 -4.75 4.58
CA GLY A 233 -4.46 -5.83 4.44
C GLY A 233 -5.20 -5.69 3.12
N LYS A 234 -5.52 -6.81 2.47
CA LYS A 234 -6.32 -6.87 1.23
C LYS A 234 -7.20 -8.11 1.22
N ARG A 235 -8.35 -7.98 0.58
CA ARG A 235 -9.25 -9.11 0.29
C ARG A 235 -8.71 -9.90 -0.89
N VAL A 236 -8.58 -11.20 -0.74
CA VAL A 236 -8.12 -12.11 -1.80
C VAL A 236 -8.85 -13.45 -1.65
N ARG A 237 -9.53 -13.93 -2.67
CA ARG A 237 -10.23 -15.23 -2.69
C ARG A 237 -11.24 -15.44 -1.55
N GLY A 238 -11.93 -14.38 -1.14
CA GLY A 238 -12.92 -14.45 -0.06
C GLY A 238 -12.33 -14.53 1.36
N VAL A 239 -11.02 -14.33 1.51
CA VAL A 239 -10.36 -14.18 2.80
C VAL A 239 -9.62 -12.84 2.87
N ASN A 240 -9.27 -12.43 4.07
CA ASN A 240 -8.49 -11.21 4.29
C ASN A 240 -7.04 -11.60 4.55
N ILE A 241 -6.14 -11.16 3.69
CA ILE A 241 -4.71 -11.36 3.87
C ILE A 241 -4.12 -10.11 4.51
N LEU A 242 -3.36 -10.32 5.57
CA LEU A 242 -2.69 -9.30 6.36
C LEU A 242 -1.18 -9.49 6.23
N TRP A 243 -0.48 -8.46 5.81
CA TRP A 243 0.98 -8.51 5.68
C TRP A 243 1.64 -7.71 6.80
N THR A 244 2.63 -8.34 7.41
CA THR A 244 3.63 -7.63 8.20
C THR A 244 4.87 -7.38 7.35
N ASP A 245 5.87 -6.72 7.91
CA ASP A 245 7.17 -6.54 7.24
C ASP A 245 8.00 -7.84 7.14
N ILE A 246 7.61 -8.94 7.81
CA ILE A 246 8.33 -10.21 7.83
C ILE A 246 7.51 -11.44 7.45
N ASP A 247 6.20 -11.43 7.65
CA ASP A 247 5.34 -12.59 7.43
C ASP A 247 3.95 -12.19 6.89
N CYS A 248 3.14 -13.20 6.59
CA CYS A 248 1.82 -13.05 6.00
C CYS A 248 0.80 -13.89 6.80
N HIS A 249 -0.31 -13.28 7.14
CA HIS A 249 -1.39 -13.88 7.91
C HIS A 249 -2.70 -13.85 7.13
N MET A 250 -3.55 -14.83 7.40
CA MET A 250 -4.92 -14.88 6.91
C MET A 250 -5.88 -14.59 8.06
N ALA A 251 -6.83 -13.70 7.84
CA ALA A 251 -7.97 -13.48 8.72
C ALA A 251 -9.23 -13.96 8.02
N GLN A 252 -9.83 -15.02 8.54
CA GLN A 252 -11.04 -15.62 7.98
C GLN A 252 -12.23 -15.37 8.91
N TYR A 253 -13.35 -14.96 8.34
CA TYR A 253 -14.60 -14.85 9.09
C TYR A 253 -15.11 -16.24 9.49
N VAL A 254 -15.28 -16.46 10.80
CA VAL A 254 -15.73 -17.73 11.38
C VAL A 254 -17.06 -17.59 12.12
N GLY A 255 -17.57 -16.35 12.21
CA GLY A 255 -18.81 -16.07 12.95
C GLY A 255 -18.62 -16.10 14.48
N GLN A 256 -19.72 -15.77 15.17
CA GLN A 256 -19.70 -15.73 16.65
C GLN A 256 -19.39 -17.12 17.25
N PRO A 257 -18.70 -17.18 18.41
CA PRO A 257 -18.30 -16.05 19.26
C PRO A 257 -16.96 -15.39 18.89
N PHE A 258 -16.18 -15.98 17.99
CA PHE A 258 -14.81 -15.52 17.71
C PHE A 258 -14.73 -14.46 16.62
N VAL A 259 -15.74 -14.34 15.78
CA VAL A 259 -15.87 -13.44 14.62
C VAL A 259 -14.82 -13.70 13.55
N TYR A 260 -13.53 -13.58 13.86
CA TYR A 260 -12.42 -13.88 12.96
C TYR A 260 -11.44 -14.89 13.56
N GLY A 261 -10.99 -15.83 12.72
CA GLY A 261 -9.86 -16.71 12.99
C GLY A 261 -8.62 -16.20 12.26
N PHE A 262 -7.46 -16.23 12.92
CA PHE A 262 -6.19 -15.75 12.38
C PHE A 262 -5.19 -16.89 12.26
N GLU A 263 -4.56 -17.02 11.10
CA GLU A 263 -3.55 -18.02 10.81
C GLU A 263 -2.38 -17.42 10.07
N ARG A 264 -1.13 -17.77 10.45
CA ARG A 264 0.05 -17.40 9.68
C ARG A 264 0.21 -18.35 8.50
N ILE A 265 0.12 -17.81 7.28
CA ILE A 265 0.18 -18.58 6.03
C ILE A 265 1.53 -18.53 5.33
N GLY A 266 2.42 -17.63 5.76
CA GLY A 266 3.77 -17.53 5.21
C GLY A 266 4.74 -16.86 6.18
N SER A 267 6.00 -17.25 6.12
CA SER A 267 7.10 -16.70 6.92
C SER A 267 8.26 -16.29 6.02
N GLY A 268 8.93 -15.17 6.32
CA GLY A 268 9.99 -14.61 5.47
C GLY A 268 9.47 -14.03 4.14
N CYS A 269 8.17 -13.80 4.05
CA CYS A 269 7.47 -13.30 2.86
C CYS A 269 6.76 -11.97 3.14
N GLY A 270 7.23 -11.19 4.12
CA GLY A 270 6.65 -9.91 4.48
C GLY A 270 6.65 -8.89 3.35
N LEU A 271 5.96 -7.80 3.55
CA LEU A 271 5.79 -6.74 2.57
C LEU A 271 6.88 -5.67 2.74
N ILE A 272 7.46 -5.18 1.66
CA ILE A 272 8.49 -4.13 1.73
C ILE A 272 7.89 -2.74 1.99
N SER A 273 6.67 -2.49 1.53
CA SER A 273 5.93 -1.23 1.66
C SER A 273 4.43 -1.50 1.74
N PRO A 274 3.64 -0.69 2.46
CA PRO A 274 2.19 -0.86 2.58
C PRO A 274 1.44 -0.97 1.25
N GLN A 275 1.97 -0.38 0.18
CA GLN A 275 1.35 -0.38 -1.15
C GLN A 275 2.06 -1.30 -2.16
N ALA A 276 3.07 -2.08 -1.75
CA ALA A 276 3.82 -2.95 -2.66
C ALA A 276 3.10 -4.26 -3.02
N VAL A 277 1.78 -4.34 -2.80
CA VAL A 277 0.93 -5.49 -3.12
C VAL A 277 -0.16 -5.12 -4.11
N ALA A 278 -0.29 -5.93 -5.16
CA ALA A 278 -1.38 -5.85 -6.13
C ALA A 278 -2.25 -7.11 -6.07
N VAL A 279 -3.57 -6.92 -6.03
CA VAL A 279 -4.55 -8.01 -6.13
C VAL A 279 -5.05 -8.08 -7.57
N VAL A 280 -5.06 -9.30 -8.12
CA VAL A 280 -5.46 -9.56 -9.49
C VAL A 280 -6.79 -10.30 -9.49
N SER A 281 -7.85 -9.64 -9.97
CA SER A 281 -9.20 -10.21 -10.15
C SER A 281 -9.73 -10.95 -8.91
N ASP A 282 -9.40 -10.48 -7.70
CA ASP A 282 -9.73 -11.10 -6.41
C ASP A 282 -9.27 -12.56 -6.26
N ALA A 283 -8.50 -13.07 -7.22
CA ALA A 283 -8.09 -14.47 -7.26
C ALA A 283 -6.67 -14.70 -6.76
N SER A 284 -5.80 -13.72 -6.87
CA SER A 284 -4.40 -13.82 -6.46
C SER A 284 -3.83 -12.48 -6.05
N ALA A 285 -2.83 -12.51 -5.19
CA ALA A 285 -2.06 -11.34 -4.79
C ALA A 285 -0.61 -11.53 -5.18
N PHE A 286 0.03 -10.45 -5.60
CA PHE A 286 1.44 -10.39 -5.93
C PHE A 286 2.07 -9.25 -5.16
N TRP A 287 3.21 -9.50 -4.51
CA TRP A 287 3.86 -8.46 -3.72
C TRP A 287 5.37 -8.52 -3.75
N MET A 288 5.97 -7.40 -3.44
CA MET A 288 7.40 -7.25 -3.27
C MET A 288 7.75 -7.35 -1.79
N SER A 289 8.67 -8.23 -1.44
CA SER A 289 9.29 -8.36 -0.13
C SER A 289 10.72 -7.81 -0.18
N ARG A 290 11.44 -7.89 0.92
CA ARG A 290 12.87 -7.58 0.94
C ARG A 290 13.66 -8.72 0.28
N GLY A 291 14.10 -8.49 -0.95
CA GLY A 291 14.94 -9.41 -1.71
C GLY A 291 14.22 -10.43 -2.59
N ASN A 292 12.88 -10.51 -2.54
CA ASN A 292 12.11 -11.44 -3.37
C ASN A 292 10.74 -10.90 -3.75
N PHE A 293 10.19 -11.43 -4.84
CA PHE A 293 8.78 -11.30 -5.18
C PHE A 293 8.02 -12.54 -4.72
N TRP A 294 6.79 -12.35 -4.31
CA TRP A 294 5.92 -13.40 -3.79
C TRP A 294 4.55 -13.34 -4.44
N MET A 295 3.86 -14.47 -4.39
CA MET A 295 2.48 -14.57 -4.83
C MET A 295 1.65 -15.44 -3.88
N TYR A 296 0.34 -15.18 -3.88
CA TYR A 296 -0.68 -15.99 -3.23
C TYR A 296 -1.80 -16.28 -4.20
N ASP A 297 -2.12 -17.56 -4.39
CA ASP A 297 -3.23 -18.06 -5.19
C ASP A 297 -4.02 -19.18 -4.48
N GLY A 298 -3.94 -19.16 -3.16
CA GLY A 298 -4.38 -20.20 -2.24
C GLY A 298 -3.24 -20.75 -1.39
N ALA A 299 -1.99 -20.48 -1.79
CA ALA A 299 -0.78 -20.74 -1.00
C ALA A 299 0.25 -19.64 -1.28
N VAL A 300 1.04 -19.29 -0.26
CA VAL A 300 2.16 -18.34 -0.41
C VAL A 300 3.33 -19.05 -1.09
N ARG A 301 3.79 -18.47 -2.20
CA ARG A 301 4.91 -19.00 -3.00
C ARG A 301 5.84 -17.88 -3.48
N PRO A 302 7.15 -18.12 -3.57
CA PRO A 302 8.03 -17.17 -4.25
C PRO A 302 7.67 -17.08 -5.72
N LEU A 303 7.71 -15.86 -6.27
CA LEU A 303 7.54 -15.57 -7.68
C LEU A 303 8.94 -15.43 -8.31
N PRO A 304 9.41 -16.37 -9.13
CA PRO A 304 10.69 -16.26 -9.81
C PRO A 304 10.74 -15.01 -10.70
N SER A 305 11.85 -14.29 -10.66
CA SER A 305 12.05 -13.10 -11.47
C SER A 305 13.45 -13.07 -12.06
N ASP A 306 13.55 -12.76 -13.33
CA ASP A 306 14.81 -12.63 -14.09
C ASP A 306 15.51 -11.27 -13.84
N VAL A 307 14.90 -10.39 -13.01
CA VAL A 307 15.39 -9.03 -12.74
C VAL A 307 15.54 -8.75 -11.23
N SER A 308 15.36 -9.76 -10.37
CA SER A 308 15.37 -9.58 -8.91
C SER A 308 16.67 -8.97 -8.40
N ASP A 309 17.82 -9.46 -8.84
CA ASP A 309 19.14 -8.94 -8.40
C ASP A 309 19.27 -7.45 -8.72
N TYR A 310 18.91 -7.07 -9.94
CA TYR A 310 18.96 -5.66 -10.35
C TYR A 310 18.04 -4.78 -9.52
N VAL A 311 16.78 -5.18 -9.35
CA VAL A 311 15.79 -4.40 -8.61
C VAL A 311 16.21 -4.22 -7.16
N PHE A 312 16.53 -5.32 -6.45
CA PHE A 312 16.83 -5.24 -5.02
C PHE A 312 18.20 -4.63 -4.69
N LEU A 313 19.14 -4.59 -5.64
CA LEU A 313 20.39 -3.85 -5.48
C LEU A 313 20.22 -2.34 -5.78
N ASN A 314 19.19 -1.96 -6.53
CA ASN A 314 18.97 -0.58 -6.96
C ASN A 314 17.87 0.17 -6.17
N ILE A 315 17.23 -0.45 -5.18
CA ILE A 315 16.21 0.20 -4.36
C ILE A 315 16.86 1.16 -3.35
N ASN A 316 16.33 2.39 -3.27
CA ASN A 316 16.59 3.28 -2.14
C ASN A 316 15.86 2.78 -0.89
N ASP A 317 16.54 1.98 -0.05
CA ASP A 317 15.92 1.38 1.15
C ASP A 317 15.42 2.43 2.15
N ALA A 318 15.99 3.63 2.19
CA ALA A 318 15.51 4.71 3.04
C ALA A 318 14.11 5.20 2.62
N GLN A 319 13.81 5.18 1.33
CA GLN A 319 12.54 5.62 0.74
C GLN A 319 11.61 4.45 0.36
N ARG A 320 11.90 3.22 0.82
CA ARG A 320 11.15 2.01 0.47
C ARG A 320 9.64 2.10 0.72
N SER A 321 9.21 2.92 1.69
CA SER A 321 7.79 3.13 1.99
C SER A 321 6.99 3.68 0.80
N LYS A 322 7.65 4.30 -0.17
CA LYS A 322 7.04 4.85 -1.39
C LYS A 322 6.79 3.82 -2.48
N ILE A 323 7.34 2.59 -2.33
CA ILE A 323 7.15 1.52 -3.32
C ILE A 323 5.67 1.15 -3.39
N TYR A 324 5.13 1.11 -4.59
CA TYR A 324 3.75 0.66 -4.79
C TYR A 324 3.63 -0.28 -5.97
N ALA A 325 2.56 -1.08 -5.94
CA ALA A 325 2.19 -2.03 -6.98
C ALA A 325 0.83 -1.68 -7.56
N VAL A 326 0.64 -1.95 -8.84
CA VAL A 326 -0.65 -1.78 -9.52
C VAL A 326 -0.88 -2.94 -10.49
N HIS A 327 -2.13 -3.41 -10.54
CA HIS A 327 -2.58 -4.36 -11.55
C HIS A 327 -3.09 -3.60 -12.78
N ASN A 328 -2.44 -3.83 -13.92
CA ASN A 328 -2.91 -3.37 -15.21
C ASN A 328 -3.77 -4.48 -15.85
N SER A 329 -5.08 -4.41 -15.61
CA SER A 329 -6.03 -5.44 -16.06
C SER A 329 -6.14 -5.55 -17.57
N GLN A 330 -5.89 -4.47 -18.33
CA GLN A 330 -5.95 -4.45 -19.78
C GLN A 330 -4.91 -5.39 -20.41
N PHE A 331 -3.76 -5.54 -19.77
CA PHE A 331 -2.65 -6.35 -20.31
C PHE A 331 -2.28 -7.54 -19.41
N GLY A 332 -2.99 -7.74 -18.29
CA GLY A 332 -2.69 -8.82 -17.34
C GLY A 332 -1.31 -8.69 -16.70
N GLU A 333 -0.89 -7.48 -16.41
CA GLU A 333 0.44 -7.15 -15.88
C GLU A 333 0.33 -6.64 -14.45
N VAL A 334 1.32 -6.96 -13.61
CA VAL A 334 1.54 -6.29 -12.34
C VAL A 334 2.80 -5.43 -12.45
N TRP A 335 2.66 -4.15 -12.11
CA TRP A 335 3.75 -3.19 -12.16
C TRP A 335 4.13 -2.79 -10.75
N TRP A 336 5.44 -2.77 -10.47
CA TRP A 336 6.01 -2.20 -9.26
C TRP A 336 6.80 -0.95 -9.63
N PHE A 337 6.55 0.10 -8.88
CA PHE A 337 7.23 1.37 -8.99
C PHE A 337 8.02 1.59 -7.71
N TYR A 338 9.31 1.93 -7.84
CA TYR A 338 10.19 2.09 -6.70
C TYR A 338 11.18 3.24 -6.92
N PRO A 339 11.65 3.91 -5.85
CA PRO A 339 12.74 4.88 -5.95
C PRO A 339 14.07 4.13 -6.13
N SER A 340 14.85 4.49 -7.16
CA SER A 340 16.19 3.96 -7.33
C SER A 340 17.15 4.48 -6.25
N GLU A 341 18.32 3.85 -6.10
CA GLU A 341 19.31 4.18 -5.06
C GLU A 341 19.67 5.67 -5.03
N ALA A 342 19.71 6.32 -6.19
CA ALA A 342 20.07 7.73 -6.35
C ALA A 342 18.86 8.68 -6.23
N SER A 343 17.64 8.18 -6.14
CA SER A 343 16.42 8.98 -6.18
C SER A 343 15.69 9.00 -4.84
N LEU A 344 15.09 10.15 -4.50
CA LEU A 344 14.17 10.26 -3.37
C LEU A 344 12.73 9.93 -3.78
N GLU A 345 12.40 10.07 -5.05
CA GLU A 345 11.08 9.76 -5.63
C GLU A 345 11.15 8.55 -6.55
N ILE A 346 10.00 8.04 -6.91
CA ILE A 346 9.84 6.97 -7.89
C ILE A 346 10.31 7.46 -9.25
N ASP A 347 11.16 6.72 -9.92
CA ASP A 347 11.82 7.04 -11.19
C ASP A 347 11.87 5.87 -12.19
#